data_ad5c0f5603c1acf246b642e2d39fc308
#
_entry.id   ad5c0f5603c1acf246b642e2d39fc308
#
_cell.length_a   1.000
_cell.length_b   1.000
_cell.length_c   1.000
_cell.angle_alpha   90.00
_cell.angle_beta   90.00
_cell.angle_gamma   90.00
#
_symmetry.space_group_name_H-M   'P 1'
#
loop_
_entity.id
_entity.type
_entity.pdbx_description
1 polymer ?
#
loop_
_entity_poly.entity_id
_entity_poly.type
_entity_poly.pdbx_seq_one_letter_code
_entity_poly.pdbx_strand_id
1 'polypeptide(L)'
;MERNEVLRKAVHLCAPLFALAYLIPEDPIISRDVLAIVLWLIFASVEVYRIRSGKEFPGLRPYESERPSAAFQMCTAFLIMILFFPLDYALPLLLGLGIVDPLIGILRKKGSKMYPIVPFIVYFGIMSASLSFFYGASFRIIAISLIVTISAISIESYRNRIVDDDFLMLFVPLIVLWILDSIV
;
A
#
# COMPACT_ATOMS: atom_id res chain seq x y z
N MET A 1 -12.52 -15.02 14.62
CA MET A 1 -11.59 -14.48 13.62
C MET A 1 -10.35 -15.33 13.68
N GLU A 2 -9.91 -15.91 12.58
CA GLU A 2 -8.71 -16.76 12.58
C GLU A 2 -7.47 -15.91 12.87
N ARG A 3 -6.51 -16.48 13.63
CA ARG A 3 -5.28 -15.79 14.05
C ARG A 3 -4.53 -15.16 12.87
N ASN A 4 -4.51 -15.83 11.72
CA ASN A 4 -3.86 -15.34 10.51
C ASN A 4 -4.55 -14.09 9.91
N GLU A 5 -5.87 -13.98 10.02
CA GLU A 5 -6.62 -12.80 9.55
C GLU A 5 -6.34 -11.58 10.42
N VAL A 6 -6.24 -11.77 11.75
CA VAL A 6 -5.86 -10.69 12.68
C VAL A 6 -4.46 -10.19 12.38
N LEU A 7 -3.51 -11.12 12.22
CA LEU A 7 -2.13 -10.77 11.92
C LEU A 7 -2.01 -9.95 10.64
N ARG A 8 -2.68 -10.36 9.57
CA ARG A 8 -2.67 -9.64 8.28
C ARG A 8 -3.22 -8.22 8.42
N LYS A 9 -4.37 -8.04 9.10
CA LYS A 9 -4.92 -6.71 9.36
C LYS A 9 -3.99 -5.84 10.19
N ALA A 10 -3.30 -6.41 11.17
CA ALA A 10 -2.31 -5.70 11.97
C ALA A 10 -1.13 -5.23 11.11
N VAL A 11 -0.65 -6.08 10.19
CA VAL A 11 0.41 -5.71 9.24
C VAL A 11 -0.01 -4.55 8.35
N HIS A 12 -1.24 -4.56 7.82
CA HIS A 12 -1.76 -3.44 7.01
C HIS A 12 -1.86 -2.14 7.82
N LEU A 13 -2.35 -2.21 9.06
CA LEU A 13 -2.39 -1.04 9.95
C LEU A 13 -1.00 -0.47 10.26
N CYS A 14 0.06 -1.27 10.11
CA CYS A 14 1.45 -0.81 10.24
C CYS A 14 2.01 -0.20 8.93
N ALA A 15 1.31 -0.27 7.80
CA ALA A 15 1.79 0.29 6.53
C ALA A 15 2.20 1.77 6.62
N PRO A 16 1.47 2.66 7.31
CA PRO A 16 1.90 4.05 7.47
C PRO A 16 3.26 4.24 8.15
N LEU A 17 3.72 3.26 8.94
CA LEU A 17 5.03 3.32 9.59
C LEU A 17 6.19 3.27 8.59
N PHE A 18 5.97 2.75 7.38
CA PHE A 18 6.98 2.82 6.31
C PHE A 18 7.30 4.27 5.88
N ALA A 19 6.40 5.22 6.13
CA ALA A 19 6.68 6.63 5.94
C ALA A 19 7.82 7.15 6.84
N LEU A 20 8.11 6.47 7.97
CA LEU A 20 9.25 6.82 8.83
C LEU A 20 10.60 6.63 8.13
N ALA A 21 10.67 5.82 7.07
CA ALA A 21 11.87 5.69 6.26
C ALA A 21 12.32 7.02 5.65
N TYR A 22 11.38 7.93 5.37
CA TYR A 22 11.67 9.26 4.84
C TYR A 22 12.30 10.21 5.88
N LEU A 23 12.32 9.85 7.16
CA LEU A 23 13.01 10.59 8.21
C LEU A 23 14.48 10.18 8.34
N ILE A 24 14.93 9.13 7.65
CA ILE A 24 16.31 8.68 7.65
C ILE A 24 17.14 9.72 6.88
N PRO A 25 18.19 10.29 7.48
CA PRO A 25 19.06 11.26 6.82
C PRO A 25 19.71 10.66 5.55
N GLU A 26 19.91 11.50 4.56
CA GLU A 26 20.68 11.12 3.37
C GLU A 26 22.18 11.23 3.69
N ASP A 27 22.71 10.22 4.37
CA ASP A 27 24.14 10.06 4.61
C ASP A 27 24.77 9.26 3.46
N PRO A 28 25.97 9.63 2.96
CA PRO A 28 26.63 8.90 1.86
C PRO A 28 26.92 7.43 2.17
N ILE A 29 26.98 7.03 3.43
CA ILE A 29 27.31 5.65 3.85
C ILE A 29 26.04 4.85 4.14
N ILE A 30 25.04 5.48 4.77
CA ILE A 30 23.76 4.83 5.15
C ILE A 30 22.62 5.74 4.69
N SER A 31 22.37 5.75 3.39
CA SER A 31 21.20 6.46 2.85
C SER A 31 19.94 5.63 3.03
N ARG A 32 18.80 6.31 3.12
CA ARG A 32 17.46 5.71 3.09
C ARG A 32 17.33 4.66 1.99
N ASP A 33 17.81 4.99 0.79
CA ASP A 33 17.66 4.17 -0.41
C ASP A 33 18.50 2.88 -0.31
N VAL A 34 19.74 2.98 0.17
CA VAL A 34 20.59 1.81 0.40
C VAL A 34 19.98 0.89 1.44
N LEU A 35 19.47 1.44 2.55
CA LEU A 35 18.82 0.64 3.58
C LEU A 35 17.56 -0.06 3.05
N ALA A 36 16.73 0.65 2.28
CA ALA A 36 15.53 0.08 1.67
C ALA A 36 15.85 -1.06 0.70
N ILE A 37 16.89 -0.89 -0.15
CA ILE A 37 17.35 -1.92 -1.08
C ILE A 37 17.89 -3.14 -0.32
N VAL A 38 18.72 -2.94 0.70
CA VAL A 38 19.28 -4.04 1.50
C VAL A 38 18.19 -4.83 2.20
N LEU A 39 17.24 -4.15 2.84
CA LEU A 39 16.11 -4.81 3.50
C LEU A 39 15.25 -5.59 2.50
N TRP A 40 15.00 -5.00 1.33
CA TRP A 40 14.25 -5.68 0.28
C TRP A 40 14.99 -6.92 -0.26
N LEU A 41 16.34 -6.84 -0.45
CA LEU A 41 17.14 -7.99 -0.88
C LEU A 41 17.14 -9.12 0.15
N ILE A 42 17.19 -8.81 1.44
CA ILE A 42 17.05 -9.80 2.51
C ILE A 42 15.67 -10.46 2.41
N PHE A 43 14.61 -9.67 2.27
CA PHE A 43 13.25 -10.20 2.18
C PHE A 43 13.03 -11.02 0.91
N ALA A 44 13.57 -10.58 -0.23
CA ALA A 44 13.58 -11.33 -1.48
C ALA A 44 14.30 -12.69 -1.35
N SER A 45 15.43 -12.72 -0.64
CA SER A 45 16.18 -13.96 -0.37
C SER A 45 15.34 -14.94 0.46
N VAL A 46 14.67 -14.45 1.49
CA VAL A 46 13.74 -15.26 2.32
C VAL A 46 12.58 -15.79 1.48
N GLU A 47 12.02 -14.95 0.60
CA GLU A 47 10.91 -15.33 -0.26
C GLU A 47 11.31 -16.41 -1.28
N VAL A 48 12.47 -16.26 -1.91
CA VAL A 48 13.04 -17.27 -2.82
C VAL A 48 13.29 -18.59 -2.07
N TYR A 49 13.85 -18.52 -0.85
CA TYR A 49 14.05 -19.71 -0.01
C TYR A 49 12.70 -20.39 0.33
N ARG A 50 11.69 -19.60 0.69
CA ARG A 50 10.35 -20.10 1.00
C ARG A 50 9.76 -20.87 -0.18
N ILE A 51 9.74 -20.25 -1.37
CA ILE A 51 9.17 -20.88 -2.58
C ILE A 51 9.93 -22.17 -2.92
N ARG A 52 11.28 -22.15 -2.89
CA ARG A 52 12.10 -23.32 -3.24
C ARG A 52 12.02 -24.45 -2.22
N SER A 53 11.84 -24.15 -0.94
CA SER A 53 11.78 -25.16 0.12
C SER A 53 10.37 -25.70 0.35
N GLY A 54 9.32 -25.10 -0.24
CA GLY A 54 7.93 -25.44 -0.01
C GLY A 54 7.47 -25.21 1.44
N LYS A 55 8.22 -24.42 2.22
CA LYS A 55 7.86 -24.14 3.63
C LYS A 55 6.71 -23.14 3.71
N GLU A 56 5.71 -23.49 4.50
CA GLU A 56 4.60 -22.59 4.82
C GLU A 56 4.97 -21.67 5.97
N PHE A 57 4.81 -20.36 5.77
CA PHE A 57 4.94 -19.38 6.84
C PHE A 57 3.56 -18.97 7.39
N PRO A 58 3.47 -18.63 8.69
CA PRO A 58 2.22 -18.17 9.28
C PRO A 58 1.69 -16.92 8.56
N GLY A 59 0.40 -16.90 8.25
CA GLY A 59 -0.25 -15.76 7.62
C GLY A 59 -0.37 -15.84 6.09
N LEU A 60 0.30 -16.80 5.43
CA LEU A 60 0.16 -17.02 3.99
C LEU A 60 -1.23 -17.56 3.62
N ARG A 61 -1.69 -17.17 2.46
CA ARG A 61 -2.88 -17.74 1.83
C ARG A 61 -2.50 -19.06 1.11
N PRO A 62 -3.38 -20.06 1.02
CA PRO A 62 -3.06 -21.34 0.37
C PRO A 62 -2.51 -21.20 -1.06
N TYR A 63 -2.97 -20.19 -1.80
CA TYR A 63 -2.54 -19.96 -3.17
C TYR A 63 -1.17 -19.25 -3.29
N GLU A 64 -0.59 -18.81 -2.18
CA GLU A 64 0.73 -18.16 -2.14
C GLU A 64 1.88 -19.18 -1.98
N SER A 65 1.57 -20.47 -1.84
CA SER A 65 2.59 -21.53 -1.67
C SER A 65 3.60 -21.57 -2.82
N GLU A 66 3.16 -21.33 -4.05
CA GLU A 66 3.97 -21.45 -5.28
C GLU A 66 4.28 -20.12 -5.96
N ARG A 67 3.87 -19.00 -5.36
CA ARG A 67 4.04 -17.67 -5.95
C ARG A 67 4.54 -16.65 -4.91
N PRO A 68 5.00 -15.45 -5.35
CA PRO A 68 5.35 -14.38 -4.42
C PRO A 68 4.19 -14.03 -3.50
N SER A 69 4.49 -13.93 -2.19
CA SER A 69 3.49 -13.59 -1.17
C SER A 69 2.99 -12.15 -1.33
N ALA A 70 1.77 -11.87 -0.87
CA ALA A 70 1.22 -10.52 -0.78
C ALA A 70 2.18 -9.58 -0.02
N ALA A 71 2.76 -10.06 1.08
CA ALA A 71 3.73 -9.30 1.86
C ALA A 71 4.98 -8.93 1.06
N PHE A 72 5.52 -9.83 0.24
CA PHE A 72 6.67 -9.53 -0.61
C PHE A 72 6.31 -8.52 -1.70
N GLN A 73 5.14 -8.67 -2.32
CA GLN A 73 4.67 -7.72 -3.34
C GLN A 73 4.44 -6.33 -2.73
N MET A 74 3.87 -6.23 -1.55
CA MET A 74 3.69 -4.98 -0.82
C MET A 74 5.04 -4.33 -0.45
N CYS A 75 6.03 -5.10 0.03
CA CYS A 75 7.39 -4.60 0.27
C CYS A 75 8.05 -4.10 -1.02
N THR A 76 7.74 -4.71 -2.17
CA THR A 76 8.23 -4.23 -3.47
C THR A 76 7.59 -2.89 -3.85
N ALA A 77 6.29 -2.72 -3.60
CA ALA A 77 5.63 -1.42 -3.79
C ALA A 77 6.23 -0.33 -2.88
N PHE A 78 6.53 -0.66 -1.62
CA PHE A 78 7.20 0.27 -0.70
C PHE A 78 8.61 0.64 -1.16
N LEU A 79 9.39 -0.33 -1.66
CA LEU A 79 10.70 -0.03 -2.23
C LEU A 79 10.61 0.96 -3.39
N ILE A 80 9.72 0.69 -4.35
CA ILE A 80 9.51 1.59 -5.50
C ILE A 80 9.11 2.99 -5.01
N MET A 81 8.22 3.06 -4.03
CA MET A 81 7.75 4.32 -3.47
C MET A 81 8.90 5.09 -2.81
N ILE A 82 9.72 4.45 -1.99
CA ILE A 82 10.86 5.06 -1.30
C ILE A 82 11.92 5.57 -2.27
N LEU A 83 12.21 4.80 -3.34
CA LEU A 83 13.26 5.15 -4.29
C LEU A 83 12.89 6.25 -5.27
N PHE A 84 11.63 6.33 -5.68
CA PHE A 84 11.24 7.15 -6.82
C PHE A 84 10.23 8.25 -6.50
N PHE A 85 9.63 8.24 -5.31
CA PHE A 85 8.56 9.18 -4.96
C PHE A 85 8.82 9.87 -3.62
N PRO A 86 8.45 11.14 -3.49
CA PRO A 86 8.60 11.88 -2.24
C PRO A 86 7.54 11.49 -1.19
N LEU A 87 7.74 11.94 0.06
CA LEU A 87 6.89 11.64 1.21
C LEU A 87 5.42 12.09 1.01
N ASP A 88 5.22 13.20 0.35
CA ASP A 88 3.90 13.78 0.07
C ASP A 88 3.03 12.92 -0.87
N TYR A 89 3.65 12.03 -1.67
CA TYR A 89 2.94 10.98 -2.41
C TYR A 89 2.78 9.73 -1.57
N ALA A 90 3.85 9.34 -0.86
CA ALA A 90 3.88 8.09 -0.12
C ALA A 90 2.91 8.09 1.06
N LEU A 91 2.93 9.13 1.89
CA LEU A 91 2.16 9.17 3.14
C LEU A 91 0.64 9.05 2.92
N PRO A 92 0.01 9.81 2.00
CA PRO A 92 -1.43 9.66 1.75
C PRO A 92 -1.83 8.25 1.34
N LEU A 93 -1.03 7.60 0.48
CA LEU A 93 -1.30 6.27 -0.04
C LEU A 93 -1.10 5.19 1.02
N LEU A 94 -0.06 5.31 1.84
CA LEU A 94 0.20 4.41 2.96
C LEU A 94 -0.88 4.49 4.04
N LEU A 95 -1.36 5.70 4.34
CA LEU A 95 -2.51 5.90 5.23
C LEU A 95 -3.79 5.32 4.63
N GLY A 96 -4.02 5.55 3.34
CA GLY A 96 -5.15 5.00 2.59
C GLY A 96 -5.16 3.48 2.65
N LEU A 97 -4.07 2.81 2.28
CA LEU A 97 -3.94 1.36 2.34
C LEU A 97 -4.13 0.86 3.78
N GLY A 98 -3.37 1.40 4.75
CA GLY A 98 -3.35 0.89 6.11
C GLY A 98 -4.70 0.96 6.83
N ILE A 99 -5.51 1.96 6.53
CA ILE A 99 -6.82 2.17 7.18
C ILE A 99 -7.95 1.55 6.36
N VAL A 100 -7.94 1.74 5.03
CA VAL A 100 -9.11 1.43 4.21
C VAL A 100 -9.16 -0.05 3.80
N ASP A 101 -8.03 -0.71 3.54
CA ASP A 101 -8.04 -2.13 3.22
C ASP A 101 -8.62 -3.00 4.36
N PRO A 102 -8.17 -2.86 5.64
CA PRO A 102 -8.81 -3.56 6.73
C PRO A 102 -10.31 -3.24 6.89
N LEU A 103 -10.72 -2.00 6.62
CA LEU A 103 -12.12 -1.57 6.66
C LEU A 103 -12.94 -2.28 5.58
N ILE A 104 -12.43 -2.36 4.35
CA ILE A 104 -13.07 -3.09 3.25
C ILE A 104 -13.25 -4.56 3.62
N GLY A 105 -12.19 -5.20 4.11
CA GLY A 105 -12.24 -6.59 4.54
C GLY A 105 -13.30 -6.86 5.61
N ILE A 106 -13.48 -5.94 6.57
CA ILE A 106 -14.51 -6.05 7.61
C ILE A 106 -15.92 -5.90 7.01
N LEU A 107 -16.13 -4.88 6.18
CA LEU A 107 -17.45 -4.60 5.59
C LEU A 107 -17.90 -5.70 4.64
N ARG A 108 -17.00 -6.23 3.82
CA ARG A 108 -17.27 -7.37 2.92
C ARG A 108 -17.65 -8.63 3.69
N LYS A 109 -16.88 -8.96 4.73
CA LYS A 109 -17.13 -10.15 5.56
C LYS A 109 -18.49 -10.08 6.24
N LYS A 110 -18.96 -8.88 6.62
CA LYS A 110 -20.28 -8.65 7.20
C LYS A 110 -21.41 -8.56 6.19
N GLY A 111 -21.13 -8.59 4.88
CA GLY A 111 -22.12 -8.35 3.84
C GLY A 111 -22.79 -6.96 3.94
N SER A 112 -22.05 -5.98 4.46
CA SER A 112 -22.59 -4.67 4.75
C SER A 112 -22.93 -3.87 3.49
N LYS A 113 -24.12 -3.29 3.44
CA LYS A 113 -24.53 -2.35 2.39
C LYS A 113 -23.72 -1.05 2.37
N MET A 114 -22.89 -0.79 3.38
CA MET A 114 -22.02 0.37 3.46
C MET A 114 -20.79 0.25 2.52
N TYR A 115 -20.50 -0.93 2.02
CA TYR A 115 -19.50 -1.12 0.97
C TYR A 115 -20.12 -0.87 -0.41
N PRO A 116 -19.45 -0.15 -1.33
CA PRO A 116 -18.12 0.47 -1.24
C PRO A 116 -18.12 1.92 -0.72
N ILE A 117 -19.27 2.48 -0.32
CA ILE A 117 -19.45 3.91 -0.04
C ILE A 117 -18.56 4.39 1.12
N VAL A 118 -18.58 3.69 2.26
CA VAL A 118 -17.81 4.10 3.44
C VAL A 118 -16.29 4.04 3.20
N PRO A 119 -15.73 2.96 2.63
CA PRO A 119 -14.33 2.93 2.22
C PRO A 119 -13.94 4.09 1.28
N PHE A 120 -14.79 4.40 0.32
CA PHE A 120 -14.58 5.51 -0.60
C PHE A 120 -14.49 6.86 0.12
N ILE A 121 -15.46 7.16 0.99
CA ILE A 121 -15.47 8.41 1.76
C ILE A 121 -14.24 8.52 2.66
N VAL A 122 -13.86 7.44 3.34
CA VAL A 122 -12.69 7.42 4.23
C VAL A 122 -11.40 7.62 3.43
N TYR A 123 -11.22 6.91 2.31
CA TYR A 123 -10.04 7.04 1.46
C TYR A 123 -9.95 8.47 0.88
N PHE A 124 -11.06 9.00 0.36
CA PHE A 124 -11.14 10.37 -0.15
C PHE A 124 -10.80 11.41 0.92
N GLY A 125 -11.30 11.23 2.14
CA GLY A 125 -10.99 12.11 3.28
C GLY A 125 -9.49 12.09 3.61
N ILE A 126 -8.87 10.90 3.66
CA ILE A 126 -7.43 10.74 3.90
C ILE A 126 -6.63 11.43 2.79
N MET A 127 -6.94 11.15 1.52
CA MET A 127 -6.24 11.75 0.38
C MET A 127 -6.37 13.27 0.39
N SER A 128 -7.59 13.79 0.52
CA SER A 128 -7.84 15.23 0.52
C SER A 128 -7.15 15.93 1.69
N ALA A 129 -7.22 15.38 2.89
CA ALA A 129 -6.57 15.97 4.07
C ALA A 129 -5.04 15.95 3.94
N SER A 130 -4.46 14.82 3.54
CA SER A 130 -3.01 14.66 3.43
C SER A 130 -2.44 15.52 2.30
N LEU A 131 -3.03 15.49 1.11
CA LEU A 131 -2.55 16.32 -0.01
C LEU A 131 -2.76 17.82 0.27
N SER A 132 -3.87 18.21 0.93
CA SER A 132 -4.07 19.59 1.34
C SER A 132 -3.06 20.06 2.39
N PHE A 133 -2.58 19.17 3.24
CA PHE A 133 -1.52 19.46 4.20
C PHE A 133 -0.19 19.80 3.51
N PHE A 134 0.17 19.08 2.43
CA PHE A 134 1.42 19.33 1.71
C PHE A 134 1.35 20.47 0.69
N TYR A 135 0.22 20.58 -0.03
CA TYR A 135 0.10 21.48 -1.19
C TYR A 135 -0.89 22.64 -0.99
N GLY A 136 -1.54 22.70 0.17
CA GLY A 136 -2.62 23.65 0.43
C GLY A 136 -3.97 23.18 -0.12
N ALA A 137 -5.05 23.64 0.50
CA ALA A 137 -6.41 23.31 0.06
C ALA A 137 -6.77 24.08 -1.21
N SER A 138 -7.08 23.37 -2.28
CA SER A 138 -7.50 23.94 -3.56
C SER A 138 -8.47 23.01 -4.28
N PHE A 139 -9.23 23.54 -5.23
CA PHE A 139 -10.12 22.70 -6.06
C PHE A 139 -9.34 21.64 -6.83
N ARG A 140 -8.13 21.96 -7.30
CA ARG A 140 -7.21 21.03 -7.96
C ARG A 140 -6.90 19.81 -7.05
N ILE A 141 -6.48 20.05 -5.81
CA ILE A 141 -6.14 19.00 -4.85
C ILE A 141 -7.35 18.12 -4.55
N ILE A 142 -8.53 18.70 -4.41
CA ILE A 142 -9.76 17.93 -4.21
C ILE A 142 -10.09 17.04 -5.42
N ALA A 143 -9.93 17.58 -6.64
CA ALA A 143 -10.15 16.80 -7.87
C ALA A 143 -9.14 15.65 -8.02
N ILE A 144 -7.85 15.91 -7.78
CA ILE A 144 -6.79 14.87 -7.76
C ILE A 144 -7.13 13.79 -6.72
N SER A 145 -7.46 14.19 -5.49
CA SER A 145 -7.84 13.25 -4.42
C SER A 145 -9.01 12.37 -4.81
N LEU A 146 -10.00 12.93 -5.51
CA LEU A 146 -11.17 12.17 -6.00
C LEU A 146 -10.77 11.12 -7.04
N ILE A 147 -9.97 11.50 -8.04
CA ILE A 147 -9.53 10.58 -9.12
C ILE A 147 -8.66 9.46 -8.55
N VAL A 148 -7.72 9.80 -7.66
CA VAL A 148 -6.86 8.83 -6.98
C VAL A 148 -7.69 7.86 -6.12
N THR A 149 -8.70 8.37 -5.41
CA THR A 149 -9.62 7.54 -4.63
C THR A 149 -10.42 6.57 -5.51
N ILE A 150 -10.96 7.06 -6.63
CA ILE A 150 -11.67 6.22 -7.60
C ILE A 150 -10.75 5.10 -8.08
N SER A 151 -9.51 5.40 -8.44
CA SER A 151 -8.53 4.40 -8.91
C SER A 151 -8.26 3.34 -7.84
N ALA A 152 -8.03 3.75 -6.59
CA ALA A 152 -7.74 2.84 -5.47
C ALA A 152 -8.90 1.89 -5.17
N ILE A 153 -10.12 2.42 -5.05
CA ILE A 153 -11.30 1.60 -4.72
C ILE A 153 -11.72 0.70 -5.89
N SER A 154 -11.51 1.15 -7.13
CA SER A 154 -11.81 0.35 -8.32
C SER A 154 -10.87 -0.84 -8.44
N ILE A 155 -9.56 -0.62 -8.24
CA ILE A 155 -8.55 -1.66 -8.39
C ILE A 155 -8.61 -2.71 -7.27
N GLU A 156 -9.05 -2.34 -6.07
CA GLU A 156 -9.24 -3.26 -4.95
C GLU A 156 -10.26 -4.37 -5.27
N SER A 157 -11.24 -4.07 -6.11
CA SER A 157 -12.22 -5.07 -6.59
C SER A 157 -11.62 -6.02 -7.63
N TYR A 158 -10.45 -5.70 -8.20
CA TYR A 158 -9.83 -6.45 -9.27
C TYR A 158 -9.01 -7.61 -8.72
N ARG A 159 -9.48 -8.83 -8.94
CA ARG A 159 -8.75 -10.05 -8.54
C ARG A 159 -7.87 -10.55 -9.68
N ASN A 160 -6.58 -10.47 -9.50
CA ASN A 160 -5.59 -11.06 -10.39
C ASN A 160 -4.97 -12.31 -9.74
N ARG A 161 -4.55 -13.28 -10.58
CA ARG A 161 -3.85 -14.48 -10.10
C ARG A 161 -2.35 -14.25 -9.87
N ILE A 162 -1.76 -13.20 -10.44
CA ILE A 162 -0.30 -12.95 -10.42
C ILE A 162 0.05 -11.84 -9.43
N VAL A 163 -0.70 -10.74 -9.47
CA VAL A 163 -0.45 -9.55 -8.65
C VAL A 163 -1.51 -9.45 -7.56
N ASP A 164 -1.06 -9.20 -6.34
CA ASP A 164 -1.94 -9.09 -5.18
C ASP A 164 -2.70 -7.76 -5.19
N ASP A 165 -3.90 -7.75 -4.62
CA ASP A 165 -4.75 -6.58 -4.49
C ASP A 165 -4.08 -5.46 -3.66
N ASP A 166 -3.33 -5.80 -2.63
CA ASP A 166 -2.61 -4.86 -1.76
C ASP A 166 -1.53 -4.07 -2.53
N PHE A 167 -0.77 -4.77 -3.41
CA PHE A 167 0.20 -4.12 -4.29
C PHE A 167 -0.48 -3.15 -5.26
N LEU A 168 -1.56 -3.61 -5.90
CA LEU A 168 -2.28 -2.81 -6.89
C LEU A 168 -2.94 -1.59 -6.25
N MET A 169 -3.48 -1.74 -5.04
CA MET A 169 -4.13 -0.66 -4.30
C MET A 169 -3.15 0.44 -3.85
N LEU A 170 -1.84 0.15 -3.85
CA LEU A 170 -0.78 1.12 -3.65
C LEU A 170 -0.25 1.69 -4.97
N PHE A 171 0.12 0.80 -5.88
CA PHE A 171 0.88 1.16 -7.07
C PHE A 171 0.05 1.90 -8.11
N VAL A 172 -1.20 1.49 -8.34
CA VAL A 172 -2.07 2.16 -9.33
C VAL A 172 -2.41 3.59 -8.92
N PRO A 173 -2.88 3.86 -7.68
CA PRO A 173 -3.12 5.23 -7.24
C PRO A 173 -1.85 6.10 -7.21
N LEU A 174 -0.68 5.49 -6.93
CA LEU A 174 0.61 6.20 -6.97
C LEU A 174 0.92 6.73 -8.38
N ILE A 175 0.78 5.88 -9.39
CA ILE A 175 1.00 6.27 -10.79
C ILE A 175 -0.05 7.30 -11.23
N VAL A 176 -1.31 7.14 -10.84
CA VAL A 176 -2.37 8.11 -11.14
C VAL A 176 -2.05 9.47 -10.52
N LEU A 177 -1.63 9.49 -9.25
CA LEU A 177 -1.25 10.72 -8.55
C LEU A 177 -0.07 11.40 -9.26
N TRP A 178 0.97 10.64 -9.59
CA TRP A 178 2.15 11.13 -10.29
C TRP A 178 1.83 11.72 -11.66
N ILE A 179 0.99 11.05 -12.45
CA ILE A 179 0.57 11.55 -13.77
C ILE A 179 -0.22 12.86 -13.61
N LEU A 180 -1.18 12.90 -12.70
CA LEU A 180 -2.02 14.08 -12.49
C LEU A 180 -1.23 15.28 -12.00
N ASP A 181 -0.22 15.06 -11.15
CA ASP A 181 0.64 16.16 -10.68
C ASP A 181 1.60 16.64 -11.77
N SER A 182 2.04 15.75 -12.67
CA SER A 182 2.95 16.09 -13.77
C SER A 182 2.28 16.87 -14.92
N ILE A 183 0.96 16.77 -15.07
CA ILE A 183 0.20 17.38 -16.19
C ILE A 183 -0.33 18.76 -15.82
N VAL A 184 -0.45 19.09 -14.55
CA VAL A 184 -1.13 20.29 -14.04
C VAL A 184 -0.19 21.16 -13.24
#